data_d147c811968d7e52088d0c539cbb9c5e
#
_entry.id   d147c811968d7e52088d0c539cbb9c5e
#
_cell.length_a   1.000
_cell.length_b   1.000
_cell.length_c   1.000
_cell.angle_alpha   90.00
_cell.angle_beta   90.00
_cell.angle_gamma   90.00
#
_symmetry.space_group_name_H-M   'P 1'
#
loop_
_entity.id
_entity.type
_entity.pdbx_description
1 polymer ?
#
loop_
_entity_poly.entity_id
_entity_poly.type
_entity_poly.pdbx_seq_one_letter_code
_entity_poly.pdbx_strand_id
1 'polypeptide(L)'
;MIQTLSAYIQQRYNPFLFGGLALYLLLFSYLPDVQAGALLMFVPYLMALFFIFRLYDDVMQYEHDAAKTERLTTNPGARKLLFRALLILMGMFLILMGIQSFILAGMILVFFLLNHILYRICIKSKTLAGYLPLLKYPFFVFLITASMGAETNGVEYWSMASIFMAFVVFEGLTDSTFALPARF
;
A
#
# COMPACT_ATOMS: atom_id res chain seq x y z
N MET A 1 15.13 12.24 -12.67
CA MET A 1 14.42 11.15 -11.98
C MET A 1 14.76 11.08 -10.49
N ILE A 2 16.03 10.92 -10.12
CA ILE A 2 16.46 10.81 -8.70
C ILE A 2 16.04 12.03 -7.88
N GLN A 3 16.28 13.24 -8.35
CA GLN A 3 15.87 14.48 -7.65
C GLN A 3 14.36 14.56 -7.45
N THR A 4 13.56 14.19 -8.47
CA THR A 4 12.10 14.17 -8.37
C THR A 4 11.62 13.13 -7.37
N LEU A 5 12.26 11.95 -7.33
CA LEU A 5 11.95 10.91 -6.36
C LEU A 5 12.33 11.32 -4.94
N SER A 6 13.49 11.94 -4.76
CA SER A 6 13.92 12.47 -3.45
C SER A 6 12.95 13.54 -2.93
N ALA A 7 12.54 14.48 -3.78
CA ALA A 7 11.55 15.48 -3.41
C ALA A 7 10.18 14.85 -3.07
N TYR A 8 9.77 13.80 -3.80
CA TYR A 8 8.56 13.06 -3.49
C TYR A 8 8.64 12.37 -2.12
N ILE A 9 9.78 11.71 -1.83
CA ILE A 9 10.00 11.05 -0.53
C ILE A 9 9.87 12.06 0.61
N GLN A 10 10.54 13.21 0.49
CA GLN A 10 10.46 14.27 1.51
C GLN A 10 9.05 14.80 1.71
N GLN A 11 8.26 14.88 0.63
CA GLN A 11 6.90 15.40 0.69
C GLN A 11 5.86 14.39 1.21
N ARG A 12 6.02 13.11 0.86
CA ARG A 12 4.93 12.12 0.98
C ARG A 12 5.26 10.88 1.80
N TYR A 13 6.54 10.64 2.11
CA TYR A 13 6.97 9.44 2.79
C TYR A 13 7.64 9.75 4.11
N ASN A 14 6.89 9.59 5.20
CA ASN A 14 7.46 9.70 6.55
C ASN A 14 7.90 8.30 7.02
N PRO A 15 9.21 8.02 7.13
CA PRO A 15 9.70 6.69 7.48
C PRO A 15 9.26 6.23 8.88
N PHE A 16 9.07 7.15 9.83
CA PHE A 16 8.60 6.81 11.17
C PHE A 16 7.12 6.36 11.14
N LEU A 17 6.28 7.07 10.37
CA LEU A 17 4.88 6.69 10.21
C LEU A 17 4.75 5.31 9.54
N PHE A 18 5.47 5.10 8.44
CA PHE A 18 5.39 3.84 7.71
C PHE A 18 6.09 2.70 8.44
N GLY A 19 7.15 2.97 9.21
CA GLY A 19 7.77 2.00 10.12
C GLY A 19 6.82 1.57 11.24
N GLY A 20 6.14 2.53 11.88
CA GLY A 20 5.11 2.25 12.88
C GLY A 20 3.94 1.44 12.29
N LEU A 21 3.51 1.77 11.08
CA LEU A 21 2.46 1.03 10.37
C LEU A 21 2.90 -0.41 10.04
N ALA A 22 4.15 -0.60 9.61
CA ALA A 22 4.70 -1.92 9.36
C ALA A 22 4.72 -2.78 10.64
N LEU A 23 5.16 -2.21 11.75
CA LEU A 23 5.13 -2.88 13.06
C LEU A 23 3.70 -3.21 13.48
N TYR A 24 2.77 -2.28 13.30
CA TYR A 24 1.36 -2.51 13.58
C TYR A 24 0.80 -3.69 12.78
N LEU A 25 1.06 -3.77 11.47
CA LEU A 25 0.61 -4.90 10.66
C LEU A 25 1.23 -6.22 11.10
N LEU A 26 2.51 -6.24 11.48
CA LEU A 26 3.17 -7.44 12.00
C LEU A 26 2.52 -7.91 13.31
N LEU A 27 2.19 -7.01 14.22
CA LEU A 27 1.49 -7.34 15.47
C LEU A 27 0.10 -7.93 15.20
N PHE A 28 -0.62 -7.37 14.22
CA PHE A 28 -1.95 -7.86 13.85
C PHE A 28 -1.94 -9.17 13.04
N SER A 29 -0.80 -9.52 12.42
CA SER A 29 -0.68 -10.78 11.69
C SER A 29 -0.71 -12.01 12.61
N TYR A 30 -0.66 -11.81 13.94
CA TYR A 30 -0.74 -12.82 15.00
C TYR A 30 -0.09 -14.16 14.60
N LEU A 31 1.21 -14.22 14.76
CA LEU A 31 2.03 -15.40 14.46
C LEU A 31 2.67 -15.91 15.78
N PRO A 32 1.94 -16.67 16.61
CA PRO A 32 2.36 -17.04 17.95
C PRO A 32 3.66 -17.85 17.98
N ASP A 33 3.93 -18.62 16.91
CA ASP A 33 5.07 -19.50 16.84
C ASP A 33 6.29 -18.88 16.15
N VAL A 34 6.18 -17.62 15.69
CA VAL A 34 7.26 -16.95 14.98
C VAL A 34 8.09 -16.11 15.93
N GLN A 35 9.40 -16.30 15.90
CA GLN A 35 10.32 -15.50 16.70
C GLN A 35 10.24 -14.02 16.31
N ALA A 36 10.21 -13.14 17.31
CA ALA A 36 10.13 -11.70 17.12
C ALA A 36 11.23 -11.14 16.18
N GLY A 37 12.45 -11.72 16.23
CA GLY A 37 13.54 -11.36 15.33
C GLY A 37 13.24 -11.62 13.85
N ALA A 38 12.57 -12.73 13.53
CA ALA A 38 12.16 -13.04 12.17
C ALA A 38 11.08 -12.07 11.68
N LEU A 39 10.12 -11.70 12.54
CA LEU A 39 9.10 -10.70 12.23
C LEU A 39 9.71 -9.33 11.92
N LEU A 40 10.69 -8.89 12.69
CA LEU A 40 11.35 -7.60 12.47
C LEU A 40 12.06 -7.52 11.12
N MET A 41 12.53 -8.64 10.57
CA MET A 41 13.13 -8.67 9.23
C MET A 41 12.13 -8.32 8.12
N PHE A 42 10.81 -8.44 8.37
CA PHE A 42 9.78 -8.04 7.40
C PHE A 42 9.55 -6.53 7.37
N VAL A 43 9.96 -5.77 8.39
CA VAL A 43 9.75 -4.31 8.43
C VAL A 43 10.28 -3.60 7.19
N PRO A 44 11.52 -3.81 6.74
CA PRO A 44 12.04 -3.17 5.53
C PRO A 44 11.24 -3.53 4.27
N TYR A 45 10.81 -4.78 4.15
CA TYR A 45 10.00 -5.22 3.00
C TYR A 45 8.61 -4.55 2.99
N LEU A 46 7.95 -4.47 4.14
CA LEU A 46 6.68 -3.78 4.28
C LEU A 46 6.82 -2.29 4.01
N MET A 47 7.87 -1.65 4.51
CA MET A 47 8.15 -0.25 4.23
C MET A 47 8.36 0.00 2.73
N ALA A 48 9.08 -0.89 2.04
CA ALA A 48 9.25 -0.80 0.60
C ALA A 48 7.91 -0.98 -0.14
N LEU A 49 7.08 -1.94 0.26
CA LEU A 49 5.74 -2.14 -0.29
C LEU A 49 4.85 -0.92 -0.05
N PHE A 50 4.83 -0.36 1.16
CA PHE A 50 4.08 0.86 1.46
C PHE A 50 4.52 2.00 0.55
N PHE A 51 5.82 2.17 0.36
CA PHE A 51 6.35 3.21 -0.50
C PHE A 51 5.91 3.01 -1.96
N ILE A 52 6.04 1.80 -2.50
CA ILE A 52 5.67 1.46 -3.87
C ILE A 52 4.16 1.69 -4.08
N PHE A 53 3.31 1.18 -3.18
CA PHE A 53 1.88 1.35 -3.29
C PHE A 53 1.43 2.78 -3.04
N ARG A 54 2.09 3.53 -2.15
CA ARG A 54 1.82 4.96 -1.98
C ARG A 54 2.14 5.75 -3.23
N LEU A 55 3.31 5.49 -3.83
CA LEU A 55 3.71 6.13 -5.08
C LEU A 55 2.73 5.77 -6.21
N TYR A 56 2.27 4.53 -6.27
CA TYR A 56 1.25 4.09 -7.21
C TYR A 56 -0.05 4.86 -7.03
N ASP A 57 -0.59 4.93 -5.82
CA ASP A 57 -1.83 5.63 -5.51
C ASP A 57 -1.74 7.10 -5.93
N ASP A 58 -0.67 7.80 -5.52
CA ASP A 58 -0.49 9.22 -5.83
C ASP A 58 -0.32 9.49 -7.33
N VAL A 59 0.31 8.58 -8.08
CA VAL A 59 0.46 8.70 -9.54
C VAL A 59 -0.85 8.44 -10.27
N MET A 60 -1.66 7.49 -9.78
CA MET A 60 -2.93 7.11 -10.43
C MET A 60 -4.08 8.05 -10.04
N GLN A 61 -4.07 8.59 -8.82
CA GLN A 61 -5.13 9.48 -8.30
C GLN A 61 -4.90 10.97 -8.59
N TYR A 62 -3.94 11.32 -9.45
CA TYR A 62 -3.58 12.71 -9.68
C TYR A 62 -4.76 13.62 -10.07
N GLU A 63 -5.78 13.08 -10.76
CA GLU A 63 -6.97 13.85 -11.16
C GLU A 63 -7.84 14.23 -9.94
N HIS A 64 -7.94 13.35 -8.96
CA HIS A 64 -8.63 13.63 -7.70
C HIS A 64 -7.83 14.58 -6.81
N ASP A 65 -6.50 14.57 -6.97
CA ASP A 65 -5.59 15.44 -6.25
C ASP A 65 -5.32 16.78 -6.95
N ALA A 66 -5.86 16.99 -8.14
CA ALA A 66 -5.65 18.21 -8.93
C ALA A 66 -6.06 19.50 -8.21
N ALA A 67 -6.98 19.41 -7.24
CA ALA A 67 -7.34 20.52 -6.38
C ALA A 67 -6.26 20.87 -5.32
N LYS A 68 -5.29 19.96 -5.09
CA LYS A 68 -4.19 20.13 -4.15
C LYS A 68 -2.93 20.55 -4.91
N THR A 69 -2.82 21.83 -5.27
CA THR A 69 -1.80 22.40 -6.17
C THR A 69 -0.34 22.16 -5.75
N GLU A 70 -0.10 21.76 -4.52
CA GLU A 70 1.25 21.57 -3.96
C GLU A 70 1.86 20.17 -4.23
N ARG A 71 1.10 19.24 -4.81
CA ARG A 71 1.58 17.87 -5.02
C ARG A 71 2.42 17.76 -6.30
N LEU A 72 3.59 17.12 -6.19
CA LEU A 72 4.47 16.84 -7.33
C LEU A 72 3.77 16.05 -8.45
N THR A 73 2.80 15.22 -8.10
CA THR A 73 2.04 14.39 -9.05
C THR A 73 1.09 15.20 -9.94
N THR A 74 0.73 16.43 -9.55
CA THR A 74 -0.07 17.33 -10.39
C THR A 74 0.72 17.89 -11.57
N ASN A 75 2.06 17.92 -11.48
CA ASN A 75 2.92 18.31 -12.60
C ASN A 75 3.10 17.12 -13.56
N PRO A 76 2.67 17.23 -14.85
CA PRO A 76 2.73 16.12 -15.81
C PRO A 76 4.14 15.57 -16.03
N GLY A 77 5.15 16.44 -16.03
CA GLY A 77 6.56 16.06 -16.20
C GLY A 77 7.06 15.25 -15.01
N ALA A 78 6.83 15.73 -13.79
CA ALA A 78 7.18 15.04 -12.57
C ALA A 78 6.44 13.70 -12.44
N ARG A 79 5.13 13.67 -12.74
CA ARG A 79 4.31 12.46 -12.74
C ARG A 79 4.87 11.38 -13.66
N LYS A 80 5.27 11.73 -14.90
CA LYS A 80 5.88 10.78 -15.84
C LYS A 80 7.17 10.19 -15.30
N LEU A 81 7.99 10.99 -14.63
CA LEU A 81 9.23 10.52 -13.99
C LEU A 81 8.94 9.61 -12.78
N LEU A 82 7.95 9.96 -11.97
CA LEU A 82 7.51 9.16 -10.83
C LEU A 82 6.91 7.83 -11.28
N PHE A 83 6.14 7.81 -12.37
CA PHE A 83 5.63 6.56 -12.94
C PHE A 83 6.74 5.63 -13.43
N ARG A 84 7.78 6.19 -14.09
CA ARG A 84 8.96 5.40 -14.47
C ARG A 84 9.71 4.86 -13.25
N ALA A 85 9.88 5.69 -12.21
CA ALA A 85 10.49 5.27 -10.96
C ALA A 85 9.69 4.14 -10.29
N LEU A 86 8.36 4.24 -10.28
CA LEU A 86 7.45 3.19 -9.78
C LEU A 86 7.68 1.85 -10.49
N LEU A 87 7.74 1.84 -11.81
CA LEU A 87 7.97 0.61 -12.59
C LEU A 87 9.33 -0.02 -12.28
N ILE A 88 10.37 0.80 -12.16
CA ILE A 88 11.71 0.33 -11.79
C ILE A 88 11.72 -0.25 -10.38
N LEU A 89 11.16 0.46 -9.42
CA LEU A 89 11.11 0.02 -8.01
C LEU A 89 10.29 -1.25 -7.84
N MET A 90 9.13 -1.35 -8.51
CA MET A 90 8.32 -2.55 -8.50
C MET A 90 9.07 -3.73 -9.13
N GLY A 91 9.71 -3.52 -10.29
CA GLY A 91 10.51 -4.55 -10.94
C GLY A 91 11.66 -5.05 -10.06
N MET A 92 12.41 -4.15 -9.45
CA MET A 92 13.49 -4.50 -8.51
C MET A 92 12.94 -5.27 -7.30
N PHE A 93 11.84 -4.81 -6.74
CA PHE A 93 11.20 -5.46 -5.60
C PHE A 93 10.72 -6.88 -5.94
N LEU A 94 10.07 -7.06 -7.10
CA LEU A 94 9.64 -8.37 -7.57
C LEU A 94 10.81 -9.33 -7.84
N ILE A 95 11.93 -8.82 -8.36
CA ILE A 95 13.15 -9.64 -8.54
C ILE A 95 13.68 -10.10 -7.18
N LEU A 96 13.80 -9.18 -6.21
CA LEU A 96 14.27 -9.50 -4.86
C LEU A 96 13.35 -10.52 -4.18
N MET A 97 12.04 -10.34 -4.28
CA MET A 97 11.07 -11.30 -3.75
C MET A 97 11.09 -12.63 -4.49
N GLY A 98 11.29 -12.61 -5.82
CA GLY A 98 11.38 -13.82 -6.64
C GLY A 98 12.58 -14.70 -6.32
N ILE A 99 13.70 -14.09 -5.89
CA ILE A 99 14.88 -14.84 -5.39
C ILE A 99 14.53 -15.60 -4.10
N GLN A 100 13.69 -15.03 -3.26
CA GLN A 100 13.26 -15.64 -2.00
C GLN A 100 12.10 -16.63 -2.21
N SER A 101 11.08 -16.22 -2.95
CA SER A 101 9.90 -17.01 -3.24
C SER A 101 9.20 -16.54 -4.51
N PHE A 102 9.17 -17.37 -5.54
CA PHE A 102 8.41 -17.13 -6.77
C PHE A 102 6.91 -16.94 -6.52
N ILE A 103 6.39 -17.67 -5.54
CA ILE A 103 4.96 -17.61 -5.16
C ILE A 103 4.63 -16.22 -4.61
N LEU A 104 5.42 -15.73 -3.66
CA LEU A 104 5.21 -14.39 -3.07
C LEU A 104 5.34 -13.28 -4.11
N ALA A 105 6.36 -13.36 -4.97
CA ALA A 105 6.52 -12.40 -6.07
C ALA A 105 5.31 -12.43 -7.03
N GLY A 106 4.82 -13.63 -7.35
CA GLY A 106 3.62 -13.84 -8.16
C GLY A 106 2.37 -13.24 -7.51
N MET A 107 2.17 -13.46 -6.22
CA MET A 107 1.04 -12.88 -5.46
C MET A 107 1.07 -11.36 -5.49
N ILE A 108 2.24 -10.75 -5.26
CA ILE A 108 2.41 -9.28 -5.30
C ILE A 108 2.10 -8.73 -6.69
N LEU A 109 2.61 -9.39 -7.74
CA LEU A 109 2.35 -8.99 -9.12
C LEU A 109 0.87 -9.09 -9.47
N VAL A 110 0.23 -10.21 -9.15
CA VAL A 110 -1.21 -10.42 -9.40
C VAL A 110 -2.04 -9.39 -8.66
N PHE A 111 -1.74 -9.14 -7.38
CA PHE A 111 -2.44 -8.13 -6.61
C PHE A 111 -2.27 -6.72 -7.22
N PHE A 112 -1.06 -6.37 -7.63
CA PHE A 112 -0.79 -5.09 -8.28
C PHE A 112 -1.59 -4.93 -9.58
N LEU A 113 -1.63 -5.96 -10.42
CA LEU A 113 -2.40 -5.96 -11.67
C LEU A 113 -3.90 -5.88 -11.42
N LEU A 114 -4.42 -6.66 -10.45
CA LEU A 114 -5.83 -6.60 -10.06
C LEU A 114 -6.20 -5.22 -9.54
N ASN A 115 -5.36 -4.65 -8.67
CA ASN A 115 -5.58 -3.30 -8.14
C ASN A 115 -5.58 -2.26 -9.27
N HIS A 116 -4.68 -2.40 -10.26
CA HIS A 116 -4.65 -1.54 -11.44
C HIS A 116 -5.94 -1.65 -12.28
N ILE A 117 -6.41 -2.87 -12.53
CA ILE A 117 -7.66 -3.12 -13.28
C ILE A 117 -8.85 -2.55 -12.53
N LEU A 118 -8.97 -2.86 -11.24
CA LEU A 118 -10.05 -2.35 -10.38
C LEU A 118 -10.05 -0.82 -10.35
N TYR A 119 -8.87 -0.22 -10.24
CA TYR A 119 -8.73 1.23 -10.28
C TYR A 119 -9.28 1.83 -11.57
N ARG A 120 -8.93 1.25 -12.74
CA ARG A 120 -9.44 1.67 -14.05
C ARG A 120 -10.96 1.57 -14.16
N ILE A 121 -11.55 0.54 -13.58
CA ILE A 121 -13.01 0.32 -13.59
C ILE A 121 -13.71 1.31 -12.63
N CYS A 122 -13.17 1.48 -11.43
CA CYS A 122 -13.80 2.23 -10.35
C CYS A 122 -13.49 3.73 -10.36
N ILE A 123 -12.58 4.20 -11.22
CA ILE A 123 -12.15 5.63 -11.27
C ILE A 123 -13.33 6.60 -11.47
N LYS A 124 -14.42 6.14 -12.08
CA LYS A 124 -15.63 6.93 -12.29
C LYS A 124 -16.41 7.18 -11.00
N SER A 125 -16.24 6.36 -9.99
CA SER A 125 -16.88 6.50 -8.69
C SER A 125 -15.90 7.04 -7.67
N LYS A 126 -16.06 8.30 -7.24
CA LYS A 126 -15.19 8.94 -6.24
C LYS A 126 -15.08 8.11 -4.95
N THR A 127 -16.21 7.56 -4.49
CA THR A 127 -16.26 6.75 -3.27
C THR A 127 -15.47 5.45 -3.41
N LEU A 128 -15.71 4.68 -4.49
CA LEU A 128 -15.00 3.42 -4.71
C LEU A 128 -13.51 3.64 -4.96
N ALA A 129 -13.14 4.67 -5.73
CA ALA A 129 -11.73 5.02 -5.97
C ALA A 129 -10.98 5.36 -4.68
N GLY A 130 -11.66 5.91 -3.67
CA GLY A 130 -11.08 6.20 -2.37
C GLY A 130 -10.82 4.94 -1.53
N TYR A 131 -11.72 3.95 -1.55
CA TYR A 131 -11.57 2.73 -0.75
C TYR A 131 -10.62 1.68 -1.35
N LEU A 132 -10.43 1.68 -2.67
CA LEU A 132 -9.55 0.73 -3.35
C LEU A 132 -8.12 0.70 -2.80
N PRO A 133 -7.46 1.85 -2.54
CA PRO A 133 -6.11 1.86 -1.97
C PRO A 133 -6.01 1.17 -0.61
N LEU A 134 -7.12 1.04 0.12
CA LEU A 134 -7.13 0.42 1.44
C LEU A 134 -7.06 -1.11 1.39
N LEU A 135 -7.38 -1.73 0.24
CA LEU A 135 -7.29 -3.19 0.07
C LEU A 135 -5.87 -3.73 0.18
N LYS A 136 -4.85 -2.87 0.02
CA LYS A 136 -3.45 -3.26 0.21
C LYS A 136 -3.14 -3.71 1.64
N TYR A 137 -3.79 -3.15 2.65
CA TYR A 137 -3.48 -3.48 4.05
C TYR A 137 -3.86 -4.91 4.43
N PRO A 138 -5.09 -5.41 4.19
CA PRO A 138 -5.40 -6.82 4.38
C PRO A 138 -4.53 -7.73 3.51
N PHE A 139 -4.19 -7.30 2.28
CA PHE A 139 -3.28 -8.07 1.43
C PHE A 139 -1.87 -8.18 2.03
N PHE A 140 -1.35 -7.14 2.69
CA PHE A 140 -0.05 -7.21 3.36
C PHE A 140 -0.07 -8.16 4.55
N VAL A 141 -1.15 -8.21 5.33
CA VAL A 141 -1.32 -9.23 6.38
C VAL A 141 -1.29 -10.64 5.76
N PHE A 142 -2.05 -10.85 4.70
CA PHE A 142 -2.04 -12.12 3.97
C PHE A 142 -0.64 -12.50 3.46
N LEU A 143 0.13 -11.54 2.90
CA LEU A 143 1.51 -11.80 2.47
C LEU A 143 2.42 -12.20 3.63
N ILE A 144 2.30 -11.53 4.79
CA ILE A 144 3.08 -11.86 5.99
C ILE A 144 2.78 -13.30 6.41
N THR A 145 1.51 -13.65 6.56
CA THR A 145 1.06 -14.99 6.96
C THR A 145 1.54 -16.07 5.98
N ALA A 146 1.33 -15.83 4.67
CA ALA A 146 1.75 -16.75 3.62
C ALA A 146 3.29 -16.93 3.57
N SER A 147 4.05 -15.85 3.83
CA SER A 147 5.52 -15.91 3.82
C SER A 147 6.10 -16.71 4.98
N MET A 148 5.37 -16.79 6.09
CA MET A 148 5.76 -17.53 7.29
C MET A 148 5.33 -19.00 7.25
N GLY A 149 4.62 -19.44 6.19
CA GLY A 149 4.10 -20.80 6.08
C GLY A 149 3.04 -21.11 7.16
N ALA A 150 2.46 -20.10 7.77
CA ALA A 150 1.41 -20.29 8.76
C ALA A 150 0.14 -20.80 8.07
N GLU A 151 -0.48 -21.82 8.65
CA GLU A 151 -1.80 -22.25 8.22
C GLU A 151 -2.81 -21.13 8.48
N THR A 152 -3.58 -20.76 7.46
CA THR A 152 -4.61 -19.73 7.60
C THR A 152 -5.74 -20.25 8.48
N ASN A 153 -5.86 -19.67 9.66
CA ASN A 153 -6.94 -19.91 10.62
C ASN A 153 -8.03 -18.84 10.43
N GLY A 154 -9.21 -19.08 10.99
CA GLY A 154 -10.27 -18.05 10.98
C GLY A 154 -9.89 -16.72 11.62
N VAL A 155 -8.89 -16.70 12.50
CA VAL A 155 -8.37 -15.50 13.18
C VAL A 155 -7.75 -14.50 12.22
N GLU A 156 -7.04 -14.97 11.16
CA GLU A 156 -6.39 -14.08 10.20
C GLU A 156 -7.40 -13.34 9.34
N TYR A 157 -8.50 -13.99 8.96
CA TYR A 157 -9.59 -13.31 8.24
C TYR A 157 -10.21 -12.19 9.07
N TRP A 158 -10.40 -12.41 10.37
CA TRP A 158 -10.88 -11.38 11.29
C TRP A 158 -9.86 -10.26 11.45
N SER A 159 -8.56 -10.57 11.52
CA SER A 159 -7.49 -9.58 11.56
C SER A 159 -7.46 -8.74 10.29
N MET A 160 -7.56 -9.36 9.11
CA MET A 160 -7.63 -8.66 7.83
C MET A 160 -8.85 -7.73 7.76
N ALA A 161 -10.02 -8.22 8.17
CA ALA A 161 -11.24 -7.42 8.20
C ALA A 161 -11.14 -6.25 9.17
N SER A 162 -10.60 -6.48 10.37
CA SER A 162 -10.41 -5.44 11.40
C SER A 162 -9.45 -4.36 10.94
N ILE A 163 -8.33 -4.73 10.31
CA ILE A 163 -7.35 -3.80 9.74
C ILE A 163 -8.01 -2.98 8.63
N PHE A 164 -8.72 -3.63 7.70
CA PHE A 164 -9.42 -2.91 6.64
C PHE A 164 -10.39 -1.88 7.21
N MET A 165 -11.22 -2.29 8.18
CA MET A 165 -12.18 -1.39 8.83
C MET A 165 -11.50 -0.26 9.60
N ALA A 166 -10.39 -0.52 10.30
CA ALA A 166 -9.62 0.50 11.00
C ALA A 166 -9.10 1.58 10.02
N PHE A 167 -8.58 1.17 8.86
CA PHE A 167 -8.12 2.12 7.84
C PHE A 167 -9.26 2.85 7.16
N VAL A 168 -10.40 2.19 6.91
CA VAL A 168 -11.62 2.85 6.39
C VAL A 168 -12.07 3.95 7.34
N VAL A 169 -12.12 3.65 8.64
CA VAL A 169 -12.49 4.65 9.66
C VAL A 169 -11.46 5.77 9.74
N PHE A 170 -10.17 5.42 9.77
CA PHE A 170 -9.09 6.40 9.85
C PHE A 170 -9.10 7.36 8.65
N GLU A 171 -9.18 6.85 7.43
CA GLU A 171 -9.27 7.68 6.22
C GLU A 171 -10.56 8.48 6.20
N GLY A 172 -11.69 7.90 6.63
CA GLY A 172 -12.96 8.63 6.73
C GLY A 172 -12.95 9.79 7.72
N LEU A 173 -12.11 9.71 8.77
CA LEU A 173 -11.94 10.77 9.75
C LEU A 173 -10.90 11.83 9.34
N THR A 174 -9.89 11.42 8.56
CA THR A 174 -8.73 12.27 8.25
C THR A 174 -8.81 12.92 6.87
N ASP A 175 -9.51 12.33 5.92
CA ASP A 175 -9.66 12.88 4.57
C ASP A 175 -11.08 13.40 4.33
N SER A 176 -11.21 14.71 4.19
CA SER A 176 -12.49 15.38 3.88
C SER A 176 -13.11 14.93 2.53
N THR A 177 -12.35 14.26 1.68
CA THR A 177 -12.85 13.67 0.42
C THR A 177 -13.61 12.38 0.65
N PHE A 178 -13.39 11.72 1.79
CA PHE A 178 -14.17 10.60 2.30
C PHE A 178 -15.36 11.07 3.13
N ALA A 179 -15.97 12.19 2.79
CA ALA A 179 -17.20 12.57 3.45
C ALA A 179 -18.10 11.33 3.47
N LEU A 180 -18.07 10.58 4.58
CA LEU A 180 -19.18 9.71 4.93
C LEU A 180 -20.41 10.48 4.53
N PRO A 181 -21.41 9.89 3.87
CA PRO A 181 -22.68 10.59 3.60
C PRO A 181 -23.26 10.94 4.97
N ALA A 182 -22.64 11.94 5.60
CA ALA A 182 -23.15 12.57 6.80
C ALA A 182 -24.19 13.51 6.31
N ARG A 183 -25.40 12.95 6.28
CA ARG A 183 -26.62 13.71 6.62
C ARG A 183 -27.79 12.81 6.31
N PHE A 184 -28.13 12.01 7.32
CA PHE A 184 -29.53 11.74 7.55
C PHE A 184 -30.19 12.96 8.20
#